data_4d6d98fc5bd25669fd22978b7e3b0a1a
#
_entry.id   4d6d98fc5bd25669fd22978b7e3b0a1a
#
_cell.length_a   1.000
_cell.length_b   1.000
_cell.length_c   1.000
_cell.angle_alpha   90.00
_cell.angle_beta   90.00
_cell.angle_gamma   90.00
#
_symmetry.space_group_name_H-M   'P 1'
#
loop_
_entity.id
_entity.type
_entity.pdbx_description
1 polymer ?
#
loop_
_entity_poly.entity_id
_entity_poly.type
_entity_poly.pdbx_seq_one_letter_code
_entity_poly.pdbx_strand_id
1 'polypeptide(L)'
;MKILQVMQAMARQCRLPVPSSITTNDDTVNELLGYIEQAAQMIYDEYSWQAVQKTGVLNVANGDQSMPLPTDYDCILTSGIYDATTQHIVLPETPDEQWIRRIGTVAADENQFRIQGRTILFTVPWDSERSLFFTYKSKNYVVTQDAVGHELYTDVFETDNDEFLLGDRLLISAAIMCRSVALMLDDAEARKNAYENILDIHKNKDSALFQGNGVSSAGRALTAQKILNYPGGSF
;
A
#
# COMPACT_ATOMS: atom_id res chain seq x y z
N MET A 1 14.62 -10.34 -2.20
CA MET A 1 15.83 -10.34 -3.08
C MET A 1 16.15 -8.90 -3.42
N LYS A 2 17.44 -8.54 -3.43
CA LYS A 2 17.87 -7.17 -3.71
C LYS A 2 17.57 -6.78 -5.17
N ILE A 3 17.25 -5.51 -5.41
CA ILE A 3 16.83 -5.04 -6.74
C ILE A 3 17.91 -5.26 -7.83
N LEU A 4 19.18 -5.12 -7.49
CA LEU A 4 20.27 -5.48 -8.40
C LEU A 4 20.18 -6.93 -8.87
N GLN A 5 19.84 -7.85 -8.00
CA GLN A 5 19.69 -9.28 -8.33
C GLN A 5 18.45 -9.51 -9.23
N VAL A 6 17.37 -8.77 -9.01
CA VAL A 6 16.17 -8.76 -9.87
C VAL A 6 16.56 -8.31 -11.27
N MET A 7 17.24 -7.18 -11.38
CA MET A 7 17.73 -6.63 -12.66
C MET A 7 18.69 -7.60 -13.38
N GLN A 8 19.61 -8.20 -12.65
CA GLN A 8 20.52 -9.22 -13.20
C GLN A 8 19.77 -10.46 -13.71
N ALA A 9 18.74 -10.92 -12.98
CA ALA A 9 17.91 -12.03 -13.41
C ALA A 9 17.13 -11.70 -14.69
N MET A 10 16.54 -10.50 -14.75
CA MET A 10 15.87 -9.99 -15.93
C MET A 10 16.83 -9.88 -17.13
N ALA A 11 18.03 -9.30 -16.96
CA ALA A 11 19.04 -9.16 -18.01
C ALA A 11 19.43 -10.51 -18.61
N ARG A 12 19.69 -11.52 -17.78
CA ARG A 12 20.00 -12.89 -18.23
C ARG A 12 18.87 -13.50 -19.06
N GLN A 13 17.61 -13.34 -18.64
CA GLN A 13 16.47 -13.88 -19.38
C GLN A 13 16.21 -13.13 -20.69
N CYS A 14 16.56 -11.85 -20.76
CA CYS A 14 16.48 -11.03 -21.96
C CYS A 14 17.73 -11.10 -22.84
N ARG A 15 18.76 -11.87 -22.45
CA ARG A 15 20.07 -11.97 -23.15
C ARG A 15 20.76 -10.62 -23.29
N LEU A 16 20.65 -9.77 -22.29
CA LEU A 16 21.30 -8.47 -22.20
C LEU A 16 22.58 -8.54 -21.35
N PRO A 17 23.49 -7.58 -21.47
CA PRO A 17 24.60 -7.43 -20.55
C PRO A 17 24.10 -7.40 -19.10
N VAL A 18 24.80 -8.13 -18.20
CA VAL A 18 24.43 -8.20 -16.79
C VAL A 18 24.99 -6.99 -16.06
N PRO A 19 24.16 -6.12 -15.47
CA PRO A 19 24.63 -4.92 -14.79
C PRO A 19 25.35 -5.24 -13.48
N SER A 20 26.31 -4.40 -13.11
CA SER A 20 27.04 -4.48 -11.84
C SER A 20 26.43 -3.61 -10.73
N SER A 21 25.63 -2.60 -11.09
CA SER A 21 24.91 -1.71 -10.17
C SER A 21 23.72 -1.09 -10.90
N ILE A 22 22.65 -0.74 -10.17
CA ILE A 22 21.50 0.01 -10.71
C ILE A 22 21.81 1.50 -10.85
N THR A 23 22.84 2.01 -10.16
CA THR A 23 23.22 3.42 -10.17
C THR A 23 24.19 3.77 -11.31
N THR A 24 24.57 2.81 -12.13
CA THR A 24 25.44 3.04 -13.30
C THR A 24 24.66 3.83 -14.35
N ASN A 25 25.24 4.93 -14.83
CA ASN A 25 24.67 5.73 -15.91
C ASN A 25 24.93 5.05 -17.27
N ASP A 26 24.25 3.94 -17.51
CA ASP A 26 24.30 3.12 -18.72
C ASP A 26 22.88 3.01 -19.28
N ASP A 27 22.72 3.19 -20.58
CA ASP A 27 21.39 3.19 -21.22
C ASP A 27 20.64 1.88 -21.01
N THR A 28 21.35 0.74 -21.00
CA THR A 28 20.75 -0.58 -20.74
C THR A 28 20.27 -0.70 -19.30
N VAL A 29 21.03 -0.16 -18.34
CA VAL A 29 20.64 -0.15 -16.92
C VAL A 29 19.40 0.72 -16.71
N ASN A 30 19.41 1.92 -17.29
CA ASN A 30 18.27 2.85 -17.21
C ASN A 30 17.00 2.24 -17.86
N GLU A 31 17.15 1.58 -19.03
CA GLU A 31 16.04 0.89 -19.69
C GLU A 31 15.48 -0.22 -18.80
N LEU A 32 16.33 -1.09 -18.24
CA LEU A 32 15.90 -2.19 -17.37
C LEU A 32 15.25 -1.69 -16.09
N LEU A 33 15.80 -0.65 -15.46
CA LEU A 33 15.25 -0.04 -14.26
C LEU A 33 13.85 0.54 -14.54
N GLY A 34 13.67 1.24 -15.66
CA GLY A 34 12.37 1.78 -16.06
C GLY A 34 11.29 0.70 -16.22
N TYR A 35 11.63 -0.47 -16.80
CA TYR A 35 10.68 -1.59 -16.87
C TYR A 35 10.41 -2.21 -15.51
N ILE A 36 11.39 -2.26 -14.61
CA ILE A 36 11.22 -2.76 -13.24
C ILE A 36 10.30 -1.83 -12.44
N GLU A 37 10.49 -0.51 -12.52
CA GLU A 37 9.64 0.49 -11.87
C GLU A 37 8.20 0.45 -12.41
N GLN A 38 8.03 0.39 -13.72
CA GLN A 38 6.72 0.23 -14.34
C GLN A 38 6.02 -1.06 -13.87
N ALA A 39 6.76 -2.16 -13.81
CA ALA A 39 6.24 -3.44 -13.34
C ALA A 39 5.87 -3.39 -11.85
N ALA A 40 6.68 -2.75 -11.01
CA ALA A 40 6.42 -2.60 -9.58
C ALA A 40 5.14 -1.81 -9.34
N GLN A 41 4.97 -0.68 -10.04
CA GLN A 41 3.76 0.12 -9.96
C GLN A 41 2.52 -0.66 -10.43
N MET A 42 2.63 -1.37 -11.56
CA MET A 42 1.53 -2.19 -12.09
C MET A 42 1.10 -3.28 -11.10
N ILE A 43 2.05 -3.99 -10.48
CA ILE A 43 1.77 -5.01 -9.46
C ILE A 43 1.10 -4.37 -8.23
N TYR A 44 1.62 -3.23 -7.81
CA TYR A 44 1.07 -2.49 -6.67
C TYR A 44 -0.38 -2.08 -6.92
N ASP A 45 -0.71 -1.56 -8.10
CA ASP A 45 -2.05 -1.08 -8.44
C ASP A 45 -3.06 -2.21 -8.61
N GLU A 46 -2.59 -3.39 -9.05
CA GLU A 46 -3.44 -4.53 -9.43
C GLU A 46 -4.22 -5.15 -8.26
N TYR A 47 -3.70 -5.04 -7.02
CA TYR A 47 -4.28 -5.74 -5.87
C TYR A 47 -4.02 -5.01 -4.55
N SER A 48 -4.89 -5.25 -3.55
CA SER A 48 -4.69 -4.72 -2.20
C SER A 48 -3.83 -5.67 -1.36
N TRP A 49 -2.53 -5.72 -1.67
CA TRP A 49 -1.55 -6.60 -1.03
C TRP A 49 -1.46 -6.37 0.49
N GLN A 50 -1.45 -7.45 1.27
CA GLN A 50 -1.31 -7.37 2.74
C GLN A 50 0.02 -6.74 3.17
N ALA A 51 1.08 -6.97 2.41
CA ALA A 51 2.43 -6.44 2.71
C ALA A 51 2.50 -4.91 2.74
N VAL A 52 1.58 -4.21 2.04
CA VAL A 52 1.50 -2.73 2.02
C VAL A 52 0.31 -2.20 2.81
N GLN A 53 -0.42 -3.06 3.53
CA GLN A 53 -1.51 -2.61 4.40
C GLN A 53 -0.97 -2.18 5.76
N LYS A 54 -1.37 -1.00 6.20
CA LYS A 54 -1.00 -0.44 7.50
C LYS A 54 -2.21 0.00 8.30
N THR A 55 -2.06 0.00 9.61
CA THR A 55 -3.05 0.61 10.52
C THR A 55 -2.65 2.04 10.80
N GLY A 56 -3.54 2.98 10.46
CA GLY A 56 -3.42 4.38 10.81
C GLY A 56 -4.11 4.67 12.14
N VAL A 57 -3.53 5.58 12.90
CA VAL A 57 -4.12 6.08 14.15
C VAL A 57 -4.20 7.60 14.05
N LEU A 58 -5.38 8.17 14.29
CA LEU A 58 -5.59 9.60 14.39
C LEU A 58 -6.01 9.90 15.83
N ASN A 59 -5.18 10.65 16.53
CA ASN A 59 -5.52 11.17 17.86
C ASN A 59 -6.10 12.56 17.67
N VAL A 60 -7.43 12.67 17.74
CA VAL A 60 -8.15 13.93 17.60
C VAL A 60 -8.38 14.54 18.96
N ALA A 61 -8.18 15.85 19.08
CA ALA A 61 -8.44 16.61 20.28
C ALA A 61 -9.86 17.22 20.24
N ASN A 62 -10.30 17.72 21.41
CA ASN A 62 -11.52 18.51 21.48
C ASN A 62 -11.41 19.75 20.58
N GLY A 63 -12.38 19.93 19.70
CA GLY A 63 -12.45 21.02 18.74
C GLY A 63 -11.83 20.70 17.37
N ASP A 64 -11.12 19.59 17.22
CA ASP A 64 -10.56 19.18 15.92
C ASP A 64 -11.67 18.79 14.94
N GLN A 65 -11.60 19.32 13.73
CA GLN A 65 -12.49 18.98 12.62
C GLN A 65 -11.71 18.46 11.40
N SER A 66 -10.39 18.53 11.43
CA SER A 66 -9.54 18.07 10.36
C SER A 66 -8.23 17.48 10.87
N MET A 67 -7.76 16.40 10.27
CA MET A 67 -6.51 15.75 10.63
C MET A 67 -5.69 15.40 9.38
N PRO A 68 -4.36 15.50 9.44
CA PRO A 68 -3.50 15.04 8.35
C PRO A 68 -3.52 13.51 8.29
N LEU A 69 -3.53 12.96 7.08
CA LEU A 69 -3.32 11.54 6.85
C LEU A 69 -1.82 11.19 6.91
N PRO A 70 -1.46 9.92 7.15
CA PRO A 70 -0.07 9.46 7.08
C PRO A 70 0.62 9.87 5.77
N THR A 71 1.92 10.12 5.83
CA THR A 71 2.69 10.59 4.66
C THR A 71 2.72 9.57 3.53
N ASP A 72 2.62 8.30 3.87
CA ASP A 72 2.61 7.17 2.96
C ASP A 72 1.20 6.66 2.62
N TYR A 73 0.16 7.40 2.99
CA TYR A 73 -1.24 7.07 2.67
C TYR A 73 -1.49 7.11 1.16
N ASP A 74 -2.14 6.06 0.65
CA ASP A 74 -2.67 5.97 -0.71
C ASP A 74 -4.21 5.94 -0.68
N CYS A 75 -4.81 4.89 -0.15
CA CYS A 75 -6.26 4.79 -0.02
C CYS A 75 -6.68 4.04 1.25
N ILE A 76 -7.90 4.33 1.74
CA ILE A 76 -8.49 3.62 2.87
C ILE A 76 -9.04 2.27 2.41
N LEU A 77 -8.79 1.23 3.21
CA LEU A 77 -9.22 -0.14 2.92
C LEU A 77 -10.43 -0.56 3.74
N THR A 78 -10.72 0.13 4.84
CA THR A 78 -11.89 -0.12 5.69
C THR A 78 -13.10 0.66 5.21
N SER A 79 -14.30 0.14 5.46
CA SER A 79 -15.56 0.82 5.15
C SER A 79 -15.84 2.04 6.04
N GLY A 80 -15.00 2.28 7.04
CA GLY A 80 -15.10 3.38 7.99
C GLY A 80 -13.89 3.44 8.90
N ILE A 81 -13.90 4.38 9.81
CA ILE A 81 -12.87 4.61 10.82
C ILE A 81 -13.44 4.18 12.17
N TYR A 82 -12.72 3.31 12.88
CA TYR A 82 -13.13 2.83 14.18
C TYR A 82 -12.73 3.82 15.28
N ASP A 83 -13.71 4.34 16.03
CA ASP A 83 -13.49 5.12 17.25
C ASP A 83 -13.38 4.16 18.43
N ALA A 84 -12.18 4.05 18.99
CA ALA A 84 -11.93 3.18 20.15
C ALA A 84 -12.57 3.69 21.44
N THR A 85 -12.86 5.00 21.53
CA THR A 85 -13.43 5.62 22.72
C THR A 85 -14.91 5.28 22.87
N THR A 86 -15.67 5.37 21.78
CA THR A 86 -17.13 5.08 21.77
C THR A 86 -17.46 3.71 21.23
N GLN A 87 -16.48 2.98 20.69
CA GLN A 87 -16.65 1.68 20.01
C GLN A 87 -17.59 1.75 18.79
N HIS A 88 -17.70 2.91 18.16
CA HIS A 88 -18.48 3.14 16.95
C HIS A 88 -17.60 3.23 15.70
N ILE A 89 -18.23 3.03 14.55
CA ILE A 89 -17.58 3.22 13.24
C ILE A 89 -18.06 4.54 12.67
N VAL A 90 -17.11 5.45 12.47
CA VAL A 90 -17.31 6.71 11.74
C VAL A 90 -17.34 6.36 10.26
N LEU A 91 -18.45 6.63 9.60
CA LEU A 91 -18.66 6.28 8.19
C LEU A 91 -18.23 7.41 7.25
N PRO A 92 -17.81 7.09 6.02
CA PRO A 92 -17.56 8.10 5.01
C PRO A 92 -18.89 8.74 4.56
N GLU A 93 -18.89 10.04 4.38
CA GLU A 93 -20.04 10.76 3.80
C GLU A 93 -19.87 10.91 2.29
N THR A 94 -20.82 10.40 1.56
CA THR A 94 -21.02 10.58 0.13
C THR A 94 -22.50 10.56 -0.16
N PRO A 95 -23.10 11.47 -0.93
CA PRO A 95 -22.53 12.43 -1.87
C PRO A 95 -22.29 13.84 -1.29
N ASP A 96 -21.70 14.72 -2.11
CA ASP A 96 -21.33 16.10 -1.74
C ASP A 96 -22.46 16.93 -1.14
N GLU A 97 -23.68 16.76 -1.64
CA GLU A 97 -24.87 17.49 -1.14
C GLU A 97 -25.21 17.13 0.30
N GLN A 98 -25.04 15.87 0.70
CA GLN A 98 -25.29 15.44 2.06
C GLN A 98 -24.19 15.95 2.99
N TRP A 99 -22.94 15.94 2.53
CA TRP A 99 -21.82 16.52 3.26
C TRP A 99 -22.09 17.99 3.62
N ILE A 100 -22.47 18.82 2.64
CA ILE A 100 -22.74 20.24 2.84
C ILE A 100 -23.89 20.45 3.84
N ARG A 101 -24.93 19.62 3.81
CA ARG A 101 -26.07 19.69 4.74
C ARG A 101 -25.71 19.31 6.17
N ARG A 102 -24.73 18.44 6.37
CA ARG A 102 -24.33 17.91 7.68
C ARG A 102 -23.26 18.77 8.37
N ILE A 103 -22.47 19.54 7.63
CA ILE A 103 -21.46 20.41 8.22
C ILE A 103 -22.09 21.31 9.28
N GLY A 104 -21.63 21.15 10.53
CA GLY A 104 -22.07 21.96 11.67
C GLY A 104 -23.52 21.71 12.15
N THR A 105 -24.22 20.69 11.63
CA THR A 105 -25.64 20.45 11.98
C THR A 105 -25.89 19.16 12.71
N VAL A 106 -24.95 18.22 12.74
CA VAL A 106 -25.06 16.93 13.43
C VAL A 106 -24.36 16.96 14.79
N ALA A 107 -24.72 16.03 15.68
CA ALA A 107 -23.99 15.85 16.93
C ALA A 107 -22.63 15.16 16.70
N ALA A 108 -21.68 15.34 17.63
CA ALA A 108 -20.32 14.79 17.45
C ALA A 108 -20.27 13.26 17.40
N ASP A 109 -21.23 12.57 18.03
CA ASP A 109 -21.39 11.11 17.97
C ASP A 109 -21.97 10.60 16.64
N GLU A 110 -22.59 11.48 15.83
CA GLU A 110 -23.04 11.23 14.46
C GLU A 110 -22.02 11.67 13.41
N ASN A 111 -20.79 11.94 13.82
CA ASN A 111 -19.74 12.45 12.95
C ASN A 111 -19.49 11.49 11.78
N GLN A 112 -19.27 12.06 10.61
CA GLN A 112 -18.88 11.37 9.41
C GLN A 112 -17.61 12.00 8.88
N PHE A 113 -16.91 11.30 8.01
CA PHE A 113 -15.66 11.81 7.47
C PHE A 113 -15.64 11.87 5.95
N ARG A 114 -14.77 12.73 5.45
CA ARG A 114 -14.41 12.83 4.05
C ARG A 114 -12.91 13.02 3.91
N ILE A 115 -12.32 12.42 2.89
CA ILE A 115 -10.91 12.63 2.56
C ILE A 115 -10.83 13.67 1.44
N GLN A 116 -10.08 14.75 1.70
CA GLN A 116 -9.80 15.79 0.73
C GLN A 116 -8.29 16.03 0.63
N GLY A 117 -7.71 15.61 -0.47
CA GLY A 117 -6.25 15.60 -0.64
C GLY A 117 -5.58 14.70 0.40
N ARG A 118 -4.74 15.29 1.26
CA ARG A 118 -4.03 14.57 2.33
C ARG A 118 -4.62 14.84 3.72
N THR A 119 -5.83 15.26 3.79
CA THR A 119 -6.52 15.62 5.04
C THR A 119 -7.82 14.85 5.13
N ILE A 120 -8.10 14.32 6.29
CA ILE A 120 -9.42 13.83 6.66
C ILE A 120 -10.19 14.98 7.31
N LEU A 121 -11.42 15.17 6.88
CA LEU A 121 -12.35 16.19 7.39
C LEU A 121 -13.52 15.49 8.07
N PHE A 122 -13.99 16.04 9.18
CA PHE A 122 -15.17 15.58 9.90
C PHE A 122 -16.32 16.56 9.72
N THR A 123 -17.56 16.07 9.79
CA THR A 123 -18.75 16.92 9.60
C THR A 123 -18.90 17.97 10.67
N VAL A 124 -18.48 17.70 11.90
CA VAL A 124 -18.45 18.65 13.02
C VAL A 124 -17.16 18.48 13.83
N PRO A 125 -16.74 19.52 14.57
CA PRO A 125 -15.64 19.39 15.53
C PRO A 125 -15.95 18.32 16.58
N TRP A 126 -14.92 17.59 17.00
CA TRP A 126 -15.05 16.64 18.10
C TRP A 126 -15.24 17.36 19.42
N ASP A 127 -16.09 16.80 20.27
CA ASP A 127 -16.43 17.32 21.62
C ASP A 127 -15.48 16.84 22.73
N SER A 128 -14.63 15.87 22.42
CA SER A 128 -13.69 15.25 23.35
C SER A 128 -12.54 14.60 22.58
N GLU A 129 -11.49 14.22 23.32
CA GLU A 129 -10.37 13.47 22.75
C GLU A 129 -10.82 12.08 22.29
N ARG A 130 -10.38 11.66 21.09
CA ARG A 130 -10.69 10.37 20.50
C ARG A 130 -9.45 9.74 19.87
N SER A 131 -9.40 8.40 19.92
CA SER A 131 -8.43 7.61 19.16
C SER A 131 -9.15 6.86 18.05
N LEU A 132 -8.88 7.25 16.83
CA LEU A 132 -9.52 6.73 15.63
C LEU A 132 -8.57 5.81 14.87
N PHE A 133 -9.02 4.61 14.53
CA PHE A 133 -8.22 3.58 13.85
C PHE A 133 -8.81 3.26 12.48
N PHE A 134 -7.95 3.11 11.49
CA PHE A 134 -8.34 2.68 10.15
C PHE A 134 -7.23 1.88 9.47
N THR A 135 -7.59 1.03 8.53
CA THR A 135 -6.61 0.34 7.70
C THR A 135 -6.51 1.03 6.36
N TYR A 136 -5.29 1.28 5.92
CA TYR A 136 -5.02 1.93 4.64
C TYR A 136 -3.94 1.18 3.85
N LYS A 137 -3.94 1.40 2.53
CA LYS A 137 -2.87 0.98 1.64
C LYS A 137 -1.77 2.05 1.69
N SER A 138 -0.55 1.62 2.03
CA SER A 138 0.63 2.47 1.97
C SER A 138 1.14 2.50 0.54
N LYS A 139 1.51 3.67 0.02
CA LYS A 139 2.15 3.80 -1.29
C LYS A 139 3.58 3.24 -1.34
N ASN A 140 4.17 2.98 -0.17
CA ASN A 140 5.54 2.51 -0.05
C ASN A 140 5.59 0.99 -0.19
N TYR A 141 6.10 0.50 -1.31
CA TYR A 141 6.24 -0.93 -1.65
C TYR A 141 7.69 -1.38 -1.81
N VAL A 142 8.64 -0.50 -1.53
CA VAL A 142 10.09 -0.76 -1.54
C VAL A 142 10.63 -0.61 -0.13
N VAL A 143 11.50 -1.52 0.29
CA VAL A 143 12.29 -1.42 1.52
C VAL A 143 13.72 -1.07 1.16
N THR A 144 14.22 -0.02 1.74
CA THR A 144 15.64 0.38 1.71
C THR A 144 16.21 0.38 3.12
N GLN A 145 17.51 0.54 3.26
CA GLN A 145 18.17 0.65 4.55
C GLN A 145 18.91 1.98 4.65
N ASP A 146 18.76 2.66 5.77
CA ASP A 146 19.58 3.84 6.06
C ASP A 146 21.04 3.47 6.36
N ALA A 147 21.90 4.47 6.55
CA ALA A 147 23.32 4.29 6.83
C ALA A 147 23.61 3.53 8.14
N VAL A 148 22.61 3.39 9.01
CA VAL A 148 22.69 2.71 10.32
C VAL A 148 22.07 1.30 10.25
N GLY A 149 21.40 0.97 9.12
CA GLY A 149 20.77 -0.33 8.87
C GLY A 149 19.30 -0.41 9.31
N HIS A 150 18.65 0.72 9.60
CA HIS A 150 17.21 0.73 9.84
C HIS A 150 16.46 0.63 8.52
N GLU A 151 15.38 -0.14 8.52
CA GLU A 151 14.49 -0.25 7.37
C GLU A 151 13.70 1.05 7.17
N LEU A 152 13.79 1.56 5.95
CA LEU A 152 12.98 2.66 5.47
C LEU A 152 12.07 2.16 4.36
N TYR A 153 10.89 2.74 4.22
CA TYR A 153 9.90 2.36 3.23
C TYR A 153 9.70 3.51 2.24
N THR A 154 9.80 3.19 0.95
CA THR A 154 9.72 4.15 -0.16
C THR A 154 8.90 3.57 -1.33
N ASP A 155 8.62 4.36 -2.33
CA ASP A 155 7.96 4.00 -3.59
C ASP A 155 8.91 3.96 -4.79
N VAL A 156 10.22 4.17 -4.57
CA VAL A 156 11.25 4.19 -5.61
C VAL A 156 12.43 3.29 -5.28
N PHE A 157 13.16 2.83 -6.31
CA PHE A 157 14.41 2.09 -6.15
C PHE A 157 15.59 3.06 -6.36
N GLU A 158 16.41 3.25 -5.33
CA GLU A 158 17.53 4.17 -5.35
C GLU A 158 18.89 3.48 -5.20
N THR A 159 18.92 2.32 -4.53
CA THR A 159 20.15 1.60 -4.21
C THR A 159 20.10 0.14 -4.66
N ASP A 160 21.28 -0.46 -4.88
CA ASP A 160 21.43 -1.88 -5.25
C ASP A 160 20.80 -2.83 -4.21
N ASN A 161 20.64 -2.36 -2.97
CA ASN A 161 20.17 -3.15 -1.83
C ASN A 161 18.67 -3.05 -1.57
N ASP A 162 17.97 -2.23 -2.31
CA ASP A 162 16.52 -2.07 -2.17
C ASP A 162 15.80 -3.38 -2.45
N GLU A 163 14.70 -3.62 -1.75
CA GLU A 163 13.91 -4.84 -1.86
C GLU A 163 12.45 -4.52 -2.17
N PHE A 164 11.87 -5.30 -3.07
CA PHE A 164 10.46 -5.19 -3.41
C PHE A 164 9.60 -6.06 -2.50
N LEU A 165 8.60 -5.47 -1.84
CA LEU A 165 7.78 -6.17 -0.84
C LEU A 165 6.84 -7.22 -1.41
N LEU A 166 6.40 -7.07 -2.67
CA LEU A 166 5.29 -7.85 -3.23
C LEU A 166 5.73 -9.12 -3.97
N GLY A 167 7.02 -9.43 -3.94
CA GLY A 167 7.60 -10.68 -4.43
C GLY A 167 8.46 -10.56 -5.68
N ASP A 168 9.69 -10.99 -5.54
CA ASP A 168 10.74 -10.88 -6.57
C ASP A 168 10.41 -11.58 -7.88
N ARG A 169 9.87 -12.82 -7.79
CA ARG A 169 9.51 -13.59 -8.98
C ARG A 169 8.40 -12.93 -9.77
N LEU A 170 7.45 -12.32 -9.08
CA LEU A 170 6.36 -11.57 -9.69
C LEU A 170 6.91 -10.36 -10.41
N LEU A 171 7.80 -9.59 -9.74
CA LEU A 171 8.45 -8.41 -10.31
C LEU A 171 9.26 -8.73 -11.56
N ILE A 172 10.10 -9.78 -11.53
CA ILE A 172 10.89 -10.22 -12.69
C ILE A 172 9.98 -10.58 -13.88
N SER A 173 8.93 -11.35 -13.63
CA SER A 173 8.00 -11.76 -14.69
C SER A 173 7.26 -10.57 -15.30
N ALA A 174 6.80 -9.65 -14.48
CA ALA A 174 6.14 -8.43 -14.91
C ALA A 174 7.07 -7.52 -15.72
N ALA A 175 8.30 -7.29 -15.25
CA ALA A 175 9.27 -6.45 -15.94
C ALA A 175 9.65 -7.00 -17.32
N ILE A 176 9.81 -8.33 -17.43
CA ILE A 176 10.07 -9.00 -18.73
C ILE A 176 8.85 -8.84 -19.65
N MET A 177 7.62 -9.00 -19.13
CA MET A 177 6.40 -8.77 -19.88
C MET A 177 6.31 -7.32 -20.37
N CYS A 178 6.51 -6.33 -19.50
CA CYS A 178 6.50 -4.91 -19.86
C CYS A 178 7.48 -4.61 -21.00
N ARG A 179 8.71 -5.13 -20.90
CA ARG A 179 9.72 -4.98 -21.95
C ARG A 179 9.28 -5.65 -23.26
N SER A 180 8.77 -6.89 -23.20
CA SER A 180 8.36 -7.63 -24.40
C SER A 180 7.22 -6.93 -25.13
N VAL A 181 6.26 -6.37 -24.40
CA VAL A 181 5.15 -5.58 -24.96
C VAL A 181 5.65 -4.27 -25.56
N ALA A 182 6.51 -3.53 -24.85
CA ALA A 182 7.02 -2.25 -25.30
C ALA A 182 7.85 -2.37 -26.59
N LEU A 183 8.61 -3.46 -26.72
CA LEU A 183 9.44 -3.73 -27.90
C LEU A 183 8.70 -4.56 -28.98
N MET A 184 7.42 -4.85 -28.78
CA MET A 184 6.58 -5.65 -29.70
C MET A 184 7.25 -6.98 -30.09
N LEU A 185 7.85 -7.68 -29.11
CA LEU A 185 8.51 -8.95 -29.36
C LEU A 185 7.50 -10.07 -29.64
N ASP A 186 7.88 -11.04 -30.45
CA ASP A 186 7.03 -12.17 -30.84
C ASP A 186 6.53 -13.02 -29.65
N ASP A 187 7.26 -13.01 -28.53
CA ASP A 187 6.94 -13.75 -27.30
C ASP A 187 6.10 -12.94 -26.28
N ALA A 188 5.67 -11.71 -26.61
CA ALA A 188 4.98 -10.82 -25.69
C ALA A 188 3.70 -11.45 -25.08
N GLU A 189 2.87 -12.12 -25.88
CA GLU A 189 1.66 -12.78 -25.41
C GLU A 189 1.98 -13.97 -24.47
N ALA A 190 3.00 -14.74 -24.79
CA ALA A 190 3.44 -15.85 -23.93
C ALA A 190 3.99 -15.33 -22.59
N ARG A 191 4.70 -14.19 -22.57
CA ARG A 191 5.18 -13.51 -21.36
C ARG A 191 4.04 -12.96 -20.53
N LYS A 192 3.02 -12.38 -21.16
CA LYS A 192 1.82 -11.90 -20.48
C LYS A 192 1.09 -13.04 -19.77
N ASN A 193 0.83 -14.15 -20.47
CA ASN A 193 0.20 -15.33 -19.87
C ASN A 193 1.02 -15.90 -18.70
N ALA A 194 2.35 -15.91 -18.81
CA ALA A 194 3.25 -16.35 -17.73
C ALA A 194 3.16 -15.42 -16.51
N TYR A 195 3.10 -14.10 -16.71
CA TYR A 195 2.91 -13.13 -15.66
C TYR A 195 1.56 -13.32 -14.95
N GLU A 196 0.46 -13.41 -15.70
CA GLU A 196 -0.90 -13.59 -15.16
C GLU A 196 -0.99 -14.84 -14.27
N ASN A 197 -0.41 -15.96 -14.70
CA ASN A 197 -0.35 -17.19 -13.90
C ASN A 197 0.42 -16.99 -12.57
N ILE A 198 1.53 -16.25 -12.60
CA ILE A 198 2.32 -15.97 -11.40
C ILE A 198 1.56 -15.01 -10.48
N LEU A 199 0.90 -14.01 -11.05
CA LEU A 199 0.06 -13.05 -10.32
C LEU A 199 -1.06 -13.75 -9.57
N ASP A 200 -1.78 -14.67 -10.21
CA ASP A 200 -2.86 -15.44 -9.59
C ASP A 200 -2.34 -16.31 -8.43
N ILE A 201 -1.17 -16.92 -8.59
CA ILE A 201 -0.54 -17.67 -7.50
C ILE A 201 -0.21 -16.76 -6.32
N HIS A 202 0.29 -15.54 -6.56
CA HIS A 202 0.62 -14.58 -5.50
C HIS A 202 -0.64 -14.03 -4.83
N LYS A 203 -1.69 -13.67 -5.58
CA LYS A 203 -2.99 -13.25 -5.04
C LYS A 203 -3.61 -14.33 -4.15
N ASN A 204 -3.56 -15.59 -4.59
CA ASN A 204 -4.08 -16.72 -3.81
C ASN A 204 -3.30 -16.93 -2.51
N LYS A 205 -1.97 -16.80 -2.52
CA LYS A 205 -1.14 -16.89 -1.31
C LYS A 205 -1.43 -15.75 -0.35
N ASP A 206 -1.53 -14.52 -0.83
CA ASP A 206 -1.84 -13.34 -0.03
C ASP A 206 -3.23 -13.47 0.63
N SER A 207 -4.24 -13.92 -0.13
CA SER A 207 -5.59 -14.21 0.38
C SER A 207 -5.62 -15.36 1.38
N ALA A 208 -4.82 -16.40 1.20
CA ALA A 208 -4.74 -17.55 2.11
C ALA A 208 -4.14 -17.17 3.48
N LEU A 209 -3.18 -16.24 3.52
CA LEU A 209 -2.67 -15.67 4.77
C LEU A 209 -3.79 -14.98 5.57
N PHE A 210 -4.75 -14.37 4.87
CA PHE A 210 -5.92 -13.76 5.49
C PHE A 210 -6.87 -14.81 6.08
N GLN A 211 -7.08 -15.93 5.40
CA GLN A 211 -7.97 -17.02 5.85
C GLN A 211 -7.33 -17.88 6.96
N GLY A 212 -6.01 -18.11 6.92
CA GLY A 212 -5.28 -18.92 7.90
C GLY A 212 -5.26 -18.33 9.32
N ASN A 213 -5.55 -17.04 9.48
CA ASN A 213 -5.69 -16.37 10.76
C ASN A 213 -7.13 -16.42 11.35
N GLY A 214 -8.01 -17.26 10.83
CA GLY A 214 -9.32 -17.55 11.43
C GLY A 214 -10.38 -16.47 11.26
N VAL A 215 -10.21 -15.59 10.26
CA VAL A 215 -11.16 -14.52 10.00
C VAL A 215 -12.02 -14.91 8.79
N SER A 216 -13.20 -15.50 9.08
CA SER A 216 -14.28 -15.64 8.10
C SER A 216 -14.74 -14.26 7.60
N SER A 217 -15.52 -14.20 6.53
CA SER A 217 -16.05 -12.95 5.95
C SER A 217 -16.82 -12.03 6.95
N ALA A 218 -17.12 -12.52 8.15
CA ALA A 218 -17.54 -11.74 9.31
C ALA A 218 -16.38 -10.99 10.00
N GLY A 219 -15.14 -11.26 9.63
CA GLY A 219 -13.91 -10.79 10.29
C GLY A 219 -13.46 -9.38 9.97
N ARG A 220 -14.22 -8.59 9.21
CA ARG A 220 -13.97 -7.14 9.13
C ARG A 220 -14.13 -6.44 10.49
N ALA A 221 -14.87 -7.04 11.42
CA ALA A 221 -15.03 -6.54 12.80
C ALA A 221 -13.89 -6.97 13.75
N LEU A 222 -13.12 -8.02 13.43
CA LEU A 222 -12.08 -8.57 14.32
C LEU A 222 -10.72 -7.90 14.23
N THR A 223 -10.47 -7.09 13.21
CA THR A 223 -9.26 -6.26 13.14
C THR A 223 -9.23 -5.24 14.27
N ALA A 224 -10.41 -4.71 14.66
CA ALA A 224 -10.56 -3.82 15.81
C ALA A 224 -10.24 -4.52 17.14
N GLN A 225 -10.64 -5.78 17.30
CA GLN A 225 -10.41 -6.54 18.53
C GLN A 225 -8.93 -6.95 18.73
N LYS A 226 -8.17 -7.09 17.64
CA LYS A 226 -6.73 -7.36 17.70
C LYS A 226 -5.91 -6.13 18.06
N ILE A 227 -6.42 -4.94 17.73
CA ILE A 227 -5.82 -3.64 18.08
C ILE A 227 -5.97 -3.37 19.59
N LEU A 228 -7.08 -3.78 20.20
CA LEU A 228 -7.35 -3.61 21.63
C LEU A 228 -6.45 -4.46 22.54
N ASN A 229 -5.82 -5.52 22.02
CA ASN A 229 -4.92 -6.40 22.78
C ASN A 229 -3.43 -6.06 22.61
N TYR A 230 -3.09 -4.91 22.06
CA TYR A 230 -1.70 -4.45 22.06
C TYR A 230 -1.36 -3.95 23.46
N PRO A 231 -0.42 -4.58 24.21
CA PRO A 231 -0.03 -4.11 25.54
C PRO A 231 0.61 -2.73 25.36
N GLY A 232 -0.02 -1.74 26.00
CA GLY A 232 0.44 -0.36 25.93
C GLY A 232 1.92 -0.26 26.28
N GLY A 233 2.72 0.18 25.34
CA GLY A 233 4.03 0.69 25.62
C GLY A 233 3.86 1.97 26.43
N SER A 234 4.29 1.92 27.69
CA SER A 234 4.44 3.08 28.56
C SER A 234 5.40 4.09 27.92
N PHE A 235 4.93 5.29 27.73
CA PHE A 235 5.74 6.49 27.51
C PHE A 235 5.98 7.18 28.84
#